data_e4dd4d7a88a51d08e503446c31f3c751
#
_entry.id   e4dd4d7a88a51d08e503446c31f3c751
#
_cell.length_a   1.000
_cell.length_b   1.000
_cell.length_c   1.000
_cell.angle_alpha   90.00
_cell.angle_beta   90.00
_cell.angle_gamma   90.00
#
_symmetry.space_group_name_H-M   'P 1'
#
loop_
_entity.id
_entity.type
_entity.pdbx_description
1 polymer ?
#
loop_
_entity_poly.entity_id
_entity_poly.type
_entity_poly.pdbx_seq_one_letter_code
_entity_poly.pdbx_strand_id
1 'polypeptide(L)'
;MSDKSESYKVISDNRQARYLYEILETYEAGIQLTGTEVKSIRAGKVNLQDGYALIRDGEAWLINAHISPYTASGQYFNHEPRRTRKLLLHQAEIRKLIGKVEQQGLTLVPLKMYFKRGWVKVSIALGRGKKIHDKREDIKRRQDQRDMQRAMKVY
;
A
#
# COMPACT_ATOMS: atom_id res chain seq x y z
N MET A 1 -1.75 -31.16 -0.19
CA MET A 1 -2.27 -29.79 -0.07
C MET A 1 -1.22 -28.83 -0.54
N SER A 2 -1.52 -28.12 -1.58
CA SER A 2 -0.61 -27.11 -2.07
C SER A 2 -0.39 -26.06 -1.00
N ASP A 3 0.83 -25.75 -0.72
CA ASP A 3 1.20 -24.71 0.20
C ASP A 3 0.71 -23.36 -0.32
N LYS A 4 -0.34 -22.87 0.28
CA LYS A 4 -0.89 -21.55 -0.05
C LYS A 4 0.11 -20.43 0.18
N SER A 5 1.14 -20.67 0.98
CA SER A 5 2.23 -19.75 1.22
C SER A 5 3.11 -19.52 -0.02
N GLU A 6 3.26 -20.51 -0.87
CA GLU A 6 4.07 -20.40 -2.08
C GLU A 6 3.48 -19.47 -3.13
N SER A 7 2.16 -19.22 -3.06
CA SER A 7 1.49 -18.32 -3.99
C SER A 7 1.41 -16.86 -3.51
N TYR A 8 2.05 -16.55 -2.38
CA TYR A 8 2.08 -15.20 -1.83
C TYR A 8 3.41 -14.52 -2.14
N LYS A 9 3.35 -13.38 -2.84
CA LYS A 9 4.55 -12.64 -3.21
C LYS A 9 4.31 -11.13 -3.09
N VAL A 10 5.09 -10.47 -2.23
CA VAL A 10 5.04 -9.01 -2.09
C VAL A 10 5.73 -8.36 -3.29
N ILE A 11 5.04 -7.42 -3.93
CA ILE A 11 5.55 -6.70 -5.10
C ILE A 11 6.05 -5.32 -4.71
N SER A 12 5.30 -4.63 -3.85
CA SER A 12 5.65 -3.29 -3.39
C SER A 12 5.29 -3.15 -1.92
N ASP A 13 6.18 -2.55 -1.16
CA ASP A 13 5.97 -2.27 0.26
C ASP A 13 6.10 -0.77 0.49
N ASN A 14 5.10 -0.17 1.12
CA ASN A 14 5.07 1.26 1.42
C ASN A 14 5.63 1.53 2.81
N ARG A 15 6.94 1.54 2.93
CA ARG A 15 7.63 1.78 4.21
C ARG A 15 7.33 3.17 4.77
N GLN A 16 7.15 4.15 3.91
CA GLN A 16 6.85 5.52 4.31
C GLN A 16 5.53 5.61 5.07
N ALA A 17 4.53 4.81 4.69
CA ALA A 17 3.25 4.80 5.39
C ALA A 17 3.41 4.37 6.86
N ARG A 18 4.25 3.38 7.13
CA ARG A 18 4.51 2.94 8.50
C ARG A 18 5.27 3.96 9.31
N TYR A 19 6.05 4.78 8.65
CA TYR A 19 6.78 5.88 9.27
C TYR A 19 5.85 7.07 9.59
N LEU A 20 4.93 7.39 8.67
CA LEU A 20 4.05 8.56 8.80
C LEU A 20 2.80 8.31 9.63
N TYR A 21 2.35 7.06 9.72
CA TYR A 21 1.09 6.71 10.36
C TYR A 21 1.26 5.62 11.41
N GLU A 22 0.53 5.77 12.51
CA GLU A 22 0.29 4.69 13.44
C GLU A 22 -0.76 3.77 12.84
N ILE A 23 -0.41 2.51 12.59
CA ILE A 23 -1.30 1.54 11.95
C ILE A 23 -2.19 0.89 13.00
N LEU A 24 -3.50 1.10 12.88
CA LEU A 24 -4.48 0.58 13.85
C LEU A 24 -5.08 -0.74 13.40
N GLU A 25 -5.47 -0.84 12.13
CA GLU A 25 -6.07 -2.03 11.54
C GLU A 25 -5.63 -2.16 10.09
N THR A 26 -5.65 -3.40 9.57
CA THR A 26 -5.36 -3.65 8.16
C THR A 26 -6.48 -4.48 7.54
N TYR A 27 -6.70 -4.25 6.24
CA TYR A 27 -7.72 -4.93 5.44
C TYR A 27 -7.09 -5.40 4.14
N GLU A 28 -7.44 -6.61 3.70
CA GLU A 28 -7.03 -7.09 2.39
C GLU A 28 -8.08 -6.72 1.36
N ALA A 29 -7.69 -5.93 0.37
CA ALA A 29 -8.56 -5.51 -0.72
C ALA A 29 -8.14 -6.15 -2.04
N GLY A 30 -9.12 -6.51 -2.86
CA GLY A 30 -8.87 -6.75 -4.28
C GLY A 30 -8.73 -5.40 -4.98
N ILE A 31 -8.31 -5.42 -6.24
CA ILE A 31 -8.15 -4.21 -7.02
C ILE A 31 -8.51 -4.48 -8.48
N GLN A 32 -9.27 -3.58 -9.09
CA GLN A 32 -9.60 -3.66 -10.50
C GLN A 32 -8.46 -3.06 -11.33
N LEU A 33 -7.91 -3.85 -12.23
CA LEU A 33 -6.76 -3.49 -13.03
C LEU A 33 -7.00 -3.75 -14.52
N THR A 34 -6.29 -3.00 -15.36
CA THR A 34 -6.22 -3.28 -16.79
C THR A 34 -5.11 -4.29 -17.06
N GLY A 35 -5.07 -4.86 -18.27
CA GLY A 35 -4.05 -5.85 -18.65
C GLY A 35 -2.63 -5.31 -18.57
N THR A 36 -2.40 -4.06 -19.02
CA THR A 36 -1.07 -3.45 -18.96
C THR A 36 -0.63 -3.15 -17.53
N GLU A 37 -1.57 -2.80 -16.66
CA GLU A 37 -1.28 -2.63 -15.24
C GLU A 37 -0.80 -3.93 -14.59
N VAL A 38 -1.47 -5.04 -14.87
CA VAL A 38 -1.07 -6.35 -14.35
C VAL A 38 0.34 -6.73 -14.82
N LYS A 39 0.63 -6.48 -16.09
CA LYS A 39 1.95 -6.76 -16.65
C LYS A 39 3.06 -5.95 -15.97
N SER A 40 2.81 -4.66 -15.73
CA SER A 40 3.75 -3.79 -15.02
C SER A 40 3.94 -4.23 -13.56
N ILE A 41 2.86 -4.62 -12.91
CA ILE A 41 2.92 -5.13 -11.53
C ILE A 41 3.76 -6.41 -11.46
N ARG A 42 3.59 -7.33 -12.42
CA ARG A 42 4.42 -8.55 -12.49
C ARG A 42 5.89 -8.23 -12.66
N ALA A 43 6.22 -7.13 -13.35
CA ALA A 43 7.58 -6.66 -13.51
C ALA A 43 8.10 -5.88 -12.29
N GLY A 44 7.29 -5.75 -11.24
CA GLY A 44 7.65 -5.03 -10.02
C GLY A 44 7.65 -3.52 -10.17
N LYS A 45 7.03 -2.99 -11.20
CA LYS A 45 7.06 -1.55 -11.51
C LYS A 45 5.86 -0.81 -10.94
N VAL A 46 5.74 -0.82 -9.63
CA VAL A 46 4.68 -0.15 -8.89
C VAL A 46 5.26 0.59 -7.69
N ASN A 47 4.73 1.77 -7.39
CA ASN A 47 5.12 2.57 -6.24
C ASN A 47 3.87 3.08 -5.53
N LEU A 48 3.71 2.69 -4.27
CA LEU A 48 2.57 3.06 -3.44
C LEU A 48 2.82 4.32 -2.60
N GLN A 49 4.01 4.86 -2.62
CA GLN A 49 4.47 5.87 -1.66
C GLN A 49 3.55 7.10 -1.54
N ASP A 50 3.06 7.60 -2.68
CA ASP A 50 2.18 8.77 -2.70
C ASP A 50 0.69 8.38 -2.76
N GLY A 51 0.40 7.09 -2.66
CA GLY A 51 -0.95 6.58 -2.73
C GLY A 51 -1.71 6.72 -1.43
N TYR A 52 -3.01 6.87 -1.55
CA TYR A 52 -3.93 6.81 -0.42
C TYR A 52 -5.23 6.18 -0.86
N ALA A 53 -6.05 5.78 0.10
CA ALA A 53 -7.35 5.22 -0.19
C ALA A 53 -8.44 6.10 0.39
N LEU A 54 -9.60 6.10 -0.26
CA LEU A 54 -10.78 6.78 0.26
C LEU A 54 -12.03 5.97 -0.08
N ILE A 55 -13.10 6.28 0.63
CA ILE A 55 -14.41 5.70 0.37
C ILE A 55 -15.31 6.81 -0.14
N ARG A 56 -15.89 6.58 -1.32
CA ARG A 56 -16.78 7.52 -1.97
C ARG A 56 -17.96 6.75 -2.54
N ASP A 57 -19.18 7.22 -2.27
CA ASP A 57 -20.43 6.61 -2.75
C ASP A 57 -20.52 5.11 -2.42
N GLY A 58 -20.09 4.73 -1.21
CA GLY A 58 -20.13 3.36 -0.75
C GLY A 58 -19.11 2.42 -1.38
N GLU A 59 -18.12 2.95 -2.08
CA GLU A 59 -17.07 2.20 -2.73
C GLU A 59 -15.69 2.68 -2.31
N ALA A 60 -14.71 1.77 -2.29
CA ALA A 60 -13.34 2.08 -1.93
C ALA A 60 -12.48 2.32 -3.18
N TRP A 61 -11.61 3.31 -3.11
CA TRP A 61 -10.76 3.73 -4.24
C TRP A 61 -9.31 3.90 -3.79
N LEU A 62 -8.39 3.46 -4.64
CA LEU A 62 -6.97 3.71 -4.48
C LEU A 62 -6.58 4.87 -5.40
N ILE A 63 -6.05 5.93 -4.81
CA ILE A 63 -5.74 7.18 -5.51
C ILE A 63 -4.25 7.42 -5.51
N ASN A 64 -3.74 7.88 -6.64
CA ASN A 64 -2.35 8.33 -6.81
C ASN A 64 -1.26 7.26 -6.61
N ALA A 65 -1.61 5.97 -6.59
CA ALA A 65 -0.62 4.91 -6.66
C ALA A 65 -0.06 4.84 -8.08
N HIS A 66 1.26 4.75 -8.21
CA HIS A 66 1.93 4.78 -9.50
C HIS A 66 2.20 3.35 -10.00
N ILE A 67 1.66 3.03 -11.16
CA ILE A 67 1.97 1.79 -11.88
C ILE A 67 2.58 2.23 -13.22
N SER A 68 3.85 1.93 -13.43
CA SER A 68 4.58 2.37 -14.62
C SER A 68 3.92 1.85 -15.90
N PRO A 69 3.98 2.61 -17.01
CA PRO A 69 3.55 2.09 -18.30
C PRO A 69 4.28 0.80 -18.67
N TYR A 70 3.59 -0.11 -19.31
CA TYR A 70 4.19 -1.34 -19.81
C TYR A 70 4.83 -1.05 -21.17
N THR A 71 6.15 -1.05 -21.20
CA THR A 71 6.92 -0.57 -22.36
C THR A 71 6.68 -1.35 -23.63
N ALA A 72 6.40 -2.64 -23.54
CA ALA A 72 6.16 -3.49 -24.71
C ALA A 72 4.79 -3.27 -25.38
N SER A 73 3.83 -2.62 -24.69
CA SER A 73 2.49 -2.36 -25.25
C SER A 73 2.40 -1.09 -26.07
N GLY A 74 3.43 -0.25 -26.02
CA GLY A 74 3.41 1.01 -26.73
C GLY A 74 2.49 2.06 -26.11
N GLN A 75 2.43 3.21 -26.77
CA GLN A 75 1.83 4.43 -26.24
C GLN A 75 0.28 4.40 -26.24
N TYR A 76 -0.32 3.76 -27.24
CA TYR A 76 -1.78 3.82 -27.47
C TYR A 76 -2.59 2.83 -26.64
N PHE A 77 -1.98 1.76 -26.15
CA PHE A 77 -2.67 0.69 -25.43
C PHE A 77 -2.26 0.61 -23.96
N ASN A 78 -1.62 1.68 -23.46
CA ASN A 78 -1.16 1.74 -22.09
C ASN A 78 -2.16 2.44 -21.18
N HIS A 79 -2.01 2.18 -19.88
CA HIS A 79 -2.83 2.81 -18.86
C HIS A 79 -2.23 4.14 -18.42
N GLU A 80 -3.05 4.97 -17.80
CA GLU A 80 -2.56 6.16 -17.08
C GLU A 80 -1.85 5.71 -15.81
N PRO A 81 -0.56 6.10 -15.61
CA PRO A 81 0.22 5.60 -14.46
C PRO A 81 -0.40 5.83 -13.09
N ARG A 82 -1.09 6.94 -12.89
CA ARG A 82 -1.70 7.29 -11.60
C ARG A 82 -3.22 7.23 -11.63
N ARG A 83 -3.76 6.36 -12.46
CA ARG A 83 -5.20 6.17 -12.59
C ARG A 83 -5.83 5.84 -11.23
N THR A 84 -6.98 6.42 -10.94
CA THR A 84 -7.80 6.02 -9.79
C THR A 84 -8.34 4.62 -10.01
N ARG A 85 -8.09 3.72 -9.05
CA ARG A 85 -8.44 2.30 -9.18
C ARG A 85 -9.41 1.89 -8.09
N LYS A 86 -10.41 1.09 -8.48
CA LYS A 86 -11.39 0.60 -7.53
C LYS A 86 -10.81 -0.52 -6.70
N LEU A 87 -10.97 -0.41 -5.40
CA LEU A 87 -10.62 -1.45 -4.43
C LEU A 87 -11.85 -2.29 -4.15
N LEU A 88 -11.66 -3.59 -3.99
CA LEU A 88 -12.73 -4.54 -3.74
C LEU A 88 -12.66 -5.00 -2.28
N LEU A 89 -13.56 -4.47 -1.48
CA LEU A 89 -13.75 -4.83 -0.07
C LEU A 89 -15.15 -5.34 0.14
N HIS A 90 -15.34 -6.13 1.20
CA HIS A 90 -16.68 -6.54 1.59
C HIS A 90 -17.48 -5.33 2.06
N GLN A 91 -18.78 -5.35 1.79
CA GLN A 91 -19.66 -4.23 2.14
C GLN A 91 -19.64 -3.93 3.63
N ALA A 92 -19.54 -4.96 4.46
CA ALA A 92 -19.43 -4.81 5.91
C ALA A 92 -18.14 -4.07 6.31
N GLU A 93 -17.03 -4.35 5.64
CA GLU A 93 -15.76 -3.68 5.88
C GLU A 93 -15.83 -2.20 5.47
N ILE A 94 -16.45 -1.91 4.33
CA ILE A 94 -16.63 -0.53 3.85
C ILE A 94 -17.44 0.28 4.85
N ARG A 95 -18.55 -0.25 5.35
CA ARG A 95 -19.39 0.43 6.36
C ARG A 95 -18.63 0.73 7.64
N LYS A 96 -17.84 -0.24 8.11
CA LYS A 96 -17.02 -0.07 9.29
C LYS A 96 -15.97 1.02 9.11
N LEU A 97 -15.32 1.05 7.94
CA LEU A 97 -14.30 2.04 7.62
C LEU A 97 -14.87 3.45 7.50
N ILE A 98 -16.05 3.61 6.90
CA ILE A 98 -16.73 4.92 6.81
C ILE A 98 -16.88 5.51 8.21
N GLY A 99 -17.42 4.74 9.14
CA GLY A 99 -17.62 5.21 10.51
C GLY A 99 -16.32 5.62 11.20
N LYS A 100 -15.29 4.81 11.08
CA LYS A 100 -14.00 5.08 11.73
C LYS A 100 -13.29 6.29 11.14
N VAL A 101 -13.29 6.44 9.81
CA VAL A 101 -12.66 7.58 9.15
C VAL A 101 -13.36 8.88 9.52
N GLU A 102 -14.69 8.92 9.48
CA GLU A 102 -15.47 10.12 9.80
C GLU A 102 -15.41 10.48 11.28
N GLN A 103 -15.61 9.51 12.16
CA GLN A 103 -15.72 9.77 13.60
C GLN A 103 -14.39 10.02 14.29
N GLN A 104 -13.32 9.37 13.82
CA GLN A 104 -12.02 9.41 14.49
C GLN A 104 -10.96 10.17 13.69
N GLY A 105 -11.30 10.69 12.53
CA GLY A 105 -10.35 11.45 11.70
C GLY A 105 -9.18 10.59 11.22
N LEU A 106 -9.41 9.32 10.96
CA LEU A 106 -8.37 8.40 10.51
C LEU A 106 -8.22 8.41 9.00
N THR A 107 -7.08 7.95 8.51
CA THR A 107 -6.75 7.92 7.08
C THR A 107 -6.56 6.48 6.62
N LEU A 108 -6.94 6.21 5.38
CA LEU A 108 -6.71 4.92 4.74
C LEU A 108 -5.48 5.03 3.84
N VAL A 109 -4.49 4.17 4.07
CA VAL A 109 -3.25 4.16 3.30
C VAL A 109 -2.91 2.76 2.81
N PRO A 110 -2.37 2.62 1.59
CA PRO A 110 -1.91 1.32 1.12
C PRO A 110 -0.57 1.00 1.77
N LEU A 111 -0.45 -0.18 2.37
CA LEU A 111 0.79 -0.64 2.98
C LEU A 111 1.64 -1.45 2.03
N LYS A 112 1.03 -2.35 1.28
CA LYS A 112 1.73 -3.21 0.34
C LYS A 112 0.80 -3.72 -0.74
N MET A 113 1.39 -4.06 -1.86
CA MET A 113 0.72 -4.75 -2.96
C MET A 113 1.40 -6.10 -3.15
N TYR A 114 0.62 -7.15 -3.36
CA TYR A 114 1.15 -8.50 -3.43
C TYR A 114 0.27 -9.40 -4.29
N PHE A 115 0.88 -10.47 -4.79
CA PHE A 115 0.13 -11.56 -5.42
C PHE A 115 -0.25 -12.58 -4.37
N LYS A 116 -1.50 -13.00 -4.41
CA LYS A 116 -2.00 -14.08 -3.58
C LYS A 116 -2.87 -14.97 -4.44
N ARG A 117 -2.43 -16.20 -4.63
CA ARG A 117 -3.11 -17.20 -5.48
C ARG A 117 -3.39 -16.66 -6.89
N GLY A 118 -2.44 -15.95 -7.48
CA GLY A 118 -2.57 -15.37 -8.81
C GLY A 118 -3.36 -14.07 -8.91
N TRP A 119 -3.93 -13.60 -7.81
CA TRP A 119 -4.66 -12.32 -7.76
C TRP A 119 -3.81 -11.23 -7.14
N VAL A 120 -3.92 -10.04 -7.69
CA VAL A 120 -3.29 -8.86 -7.08
C VAL A 120 -4.16 -8.39 -5.92
N LYS A 121 -3.55 -8.26 -4.75
CA LYS A 121 -4.18 -7.75 -3.54
C LYS A 121 -3.43 -6.56 -3.01
N VAL A 122 -4.14 -5.70 -2.29
CA VAL A 122 -3.57 -4.52 -1.63
C VAL A 122 -3.93 -4.58 -0.16
N SER A 123 -2.93 -4.47 0.70
CA SER A 123 -3.18 -4.31 2.13
C SER A 123 -3.43 -2.84 2.41
N ILE A 124 -4.63 -2.52 2.87
CA ILE A 124 -5.03 -1.16 3.22
C ILE A 124 -5.02 -1.02 4.73
N ALA A 125 -4.39 0.00 5.24
CA ALA A 125 -4.31 0.27 6.66
C ALA A 125 -5.20 1.44 7.06
N LEU A 126 -5.85 1.29 8.20
CA LEU A 126 -6.48 2.39 8.90
C LEU A 126 -5.42 2.99 9.81
N GLY A 127 -5.03 4.24 9.56
CA GLY A 127 -3.91 4.86 10.24
C GLY A 127 -4.24 6.21 10.83
N ARG A 128 -3.52 6.53 11.88
CA ARG A 128 -3.54 7.85 12.51
C ARG A 128 -2.22 8.53 12.20
N GLY A 129 -2.27 9.77 11.70
CA GLY A 129 -1.07 10.55 11.44
C GLY A 129 -0.24 10.72 12.71
N LYS A 130 1.03 10.39 12.65
CA LYS A 130 1.94 10.59 13.79
C LYS A 130 2.22 12.07 14.00
N LYS A 131 2.31 12.47 15.26
CA LYS A 131 2.72 13.82 15.61
C LYS A 131 4.20 14.02 15.23
N ILE A 132 4.59 15.26 14.98
CA ILE A 132 5.98 15.61 14.62
C ILE A 132 6.97 15.04 15.64
N HIS A 133 6.62 15.06 16.90
CA HIS A 133 7.43 14.50 17.99
C HIS A 133 7.69 12.99 17.78
N ASP A 134 6.66 12.23 17.47
CA ASP A 134 6.75 10.79 17.24
C ASP A 134 7.67 10.47 16.04
N LYS A 135 7.57 11.28 14.98
CA LYS A 135 8.43 11.12 13.80
C LYS A 135 9.89 11.36 14.12
N ARG A 136 10.19 12.36 14.94
CA ARG A 136 11.56 12.68 15.38
C ARG A 136 12.15 11.54 16.19
N GLU A 137 11.36 10.96 17.09
CA GLU A 137 11.79 9.81 17.89
C GLU A 137 12.10 8.59 17.02
N ASP A 138 11.28 8.32 16.01
CA ASP A 138 11.50 7.22 15.07
C ASP A 138 12.80 7.42 14.29
N ILE A 139 13.07 8.63 13.82
CA ILE A 139 14.31 8.97 13.11
C ILE A 139 15.51 8.77 14.02
N LYS A 140 15.42 9.25 15.24
CA LYS A 140 16.50 9.13 16.22
C LYS A 140 16.81 7.68 16.54
N ARG A 141 15.78 6.86 16.78
CA ARG A 141 15.97 5.43 17.04
C ARG A 141 16.66 4.71 15.89
N ARG A 142 16.28 5.02 14.66
CA ARG A 142 16.91 4.43 13.48
C ARG A 142 18.37 4.84 13.35
N GLN A 143 18.68 6.09 13.64
CA GLN A 143 20.04 6.59 13.61
C GLN A 143 20.89 5.93 14.69
N ASP A 144 20.37 5.83 15.90
CA ASP A 144 21.05 5.17 17.02
C ASP A 144 21.34 3.69 16.70
N GLN A 145 20.39 2.98 16.08
CA GLN A 145 20.58 1.60 15.66
C GLN A 145 21.69 1.48 14.62
N ARG A 146 21.73 2.38 13.64
CA ARG A 146 22.79 2.41 12.63
C ARG A 146 24.15 2.65 13.24
N ASP A 147 24.23 3.59 14.16
CA ASP A 147 25.48 3.93 14.85
C ASP A 147 25.98 2.76 15.70
N MET A 148 25.09 2.08 16.40
CA MET A 148 25.42 0.86 17.15
C MET A 148 25.93 -0.25 16.22
N GLN A 149 25.29 -0.48 15.09
CA GLN A 149 25.73 -1.47 14.11
C GLN A 149 27.10 -1.15 13.54
N ARG A 150 27.39 0.12 13.27
CA ARG A 150 28.70 0.56 12.82
C ARG A 150 29.78 0.31 13.88
N ALA A 151 29.46 0.64 15.12
CA ALA A 151 30.39 0.42 16.23
C ALA A 151 30.70 -1.07 16.39
N MET A 152 29.71 -1.94 16.24
CA MET A 152 29.89 -3.39 16.33
C MET A 152 30.74 -3.97 15.20
N LYS A 153 30.69 -3.35 14.00
CA LYS A 153 31.45 -3.82 12.83
C LYS A 153 32.93 -3.44 12.87
N VAL A 154 33.28 -2.46 13.65
CA VAL A 154 34.68 -2.00 13.77
C VAL A 154 35.49 -2.92 14.69
N TYR A 155 34.84 -3.69 15.53
CA TYR A 155 35.42 -4.66 16.42
C TYR A 155 35.05 -6.08 16.01
#